data_1f08676e330c4629caaa3f8b52a02412
#
_entry.id   1f08676e330c4629caaa3f8b52a02412
#
_cell.length_a   1.000
_cell.length_b   1.000
_cell.length_c   1.000
_cell.angle_alpha   90.00
_cell.angle_beta   90.00
_cell.angle_gamma   90.00
#
_symmetry.space_group_name_H-M   'P 1'
#
loop_
_entity.id
_entity.type
_entity.pdbx_description
1 polymer ?
#
loop_
_entity_poly.entity_id
_entity_poly.type
_entity_poly.pdbx_seq_one_letter_code
_entity_poly.pdbx_strand_id
1 'polypeptide(L)'
;MTQRLGATPLSRSASNSALRHSRCGNARVEHVTDRELLTTIEFFKGFEGEPLDAVVGAAEQRSFARGGVLFTESDAATELFVVVSGRIAIANRSIDGRESVVALMERGDLFGEMPLFDGLARSAEARALEPSEVIAISYAPLRDIYRDQPQLLWNVVEMLANRLRNTDEQLADSVFLDVTGRTAKRLLELAGTADEFSLPITQEELAGMVGASRERVNKAIASFVRLGWIEQSERRYRITNREQLELRAR
;
A
#
# COMPACT_ATOMS: atom_id res chain seq x y z
N MET A 1 -0.62 80.57 0.29
CA MET A 1 -2.00 80.28 0.70
C MET A 1 -2.17 78.77 0.59
N THR A 2 -1.79 78.11 1.52
CA THR A 2 -2.44 77.41 2.65
C THR A 2 -3.67 76.59 2.26
N GLN A 3 -3.58 75.26 2.26
CA GLN A 3 -4.46 74.42 3.09
C GLN A 3 -3.96 72.98 3.12
N ARG A 4 -3.72 72.47 4.36
CA ARG A 4 -3.49 71.11 4.72
C ARG A 4 -4.83 70.34 4.72
N LEU A 5 -4.85 69.14 4.24
CA LEU A 5 -5.89 68.17 4.61
C LEU A 5 -5.23 66.83 5.00
N GLY A 6 -5.63 66.40 6.17
CA GLY A 6 -5.03 65.29 6.91
C GLY A 6 -5.34 63.94 6.33
N ALA A 7 -4.40 63.05 6.45
CA ALA A 7 -4.54 61.64 6.17
C ALA A 7 -4.80 60.87 7.46
N THR A 8 -5.95 60.21 7.54
CA THR A 8 -6.32 59.25 8.57
C THR A 8 -5.71 57.88 8.24
N PRO A 9 -5.08 57.13 9.14
CA PRO A 9 -4.58 55.82 8.86
C PRO A 9 -5.69 54.77 9.00
N LEU A 10 -5.96 54.04 7.93
CA LEU A 10 -6.81 52.83 7.93
C LEU A 10 -6.06 51.66 8.62
N SER A 11 -6.58 51.24 9.75
CA SER A 11 -6.18 50.02 10.46
C SER A 11 -6.50 48.77 9.60
N ARG A 12 -5.47 48.07 9.14
CA ARG A 12 -5.63 46.72 8.60
C ARG A 12 -5.64 45.72 9.76
N SER A 13 -6.82 45.17 10.04
CA SER A 13 -6.95 43.97 10.88
C SER A 13 -6.44 42.77 10.06
N ALA A 14 -5.31 42.21 10.48
CA ALA A 14 -4.82 40.97 9.98
C ALA A 14 -5.66 39.82 10.63
N SER A 15 -6.56 39.26 9.84
CA SER A 15 -7.25 38.02 10.21
C SER A 15 -6.27 36.85 10.10
N ASN A 16 -5.76 36.43 11.25
CA ASN A 16 -4.92 35.25 11.41
C ASN A 16 -5.83 34.01 11.37
N SER A 17 -6.07 33.42 10.19
CA SER A 17 -6.73 32.13 10.09
C SER A 17 -5.73 31.04 10.46
N ALA A 18 -5.69 30.73 11.77
CA ALA A 18 -4.98 29.57 12.27
C ALA A 18 -5.63 28.30 11.68
N LEU A 19 -4.89 27.61 10.83
CA LEU A 19 -5.15 26.24 10.41
C LEU A 19 -5.25 25.37 11.65
N ARG A 20 -6.47 25.02 12.04
CA ARG A 20 -6.75 24.02 13.06
C ARG A 20 -6.37 22.66 12.48
N HIS A 21 -5.16 22.19 12.79
CA HIS A 21 -4.85 20.78 12.74
C HIS A 21 -5.74 20.09 13.78
N SER A 22 -6.74 19.36 13.33
CA SER A 22 -7.52 18.48 14.19
C SER A 22 -6.59 17.39 14.70
N ARG A 23 -6.12 17.54 15.94
CA ARG A 23 -5.52 16.45 16.69
C ARG A 23 -6.60 15.40 16.91
N CYS A 24 -6.58 14.35 16.10
CA CYS A 24 -7.28 13.11 16.39
C CYS A 24 -6.63 12.51 17.65
N GLY A 25 -7.44 12.22 18.66
CA GLY A 25 -6.96 11.81 19.97
C GLY A 25 -6.15 10.52 19.91
N ASN A 26 -4.93 10.58 20.41
CA ASN A 26 -4.05 9.44 20.68
C ASN A 26 -4.65 8.60 21.82
N ALA A 27 -5.37 7.54 21.49
CA ALA A 27 -5.57 6.43 22.41
C ALA A 27 -4.26 5.62 22.40
N ARG A 28 -3.57 5.57 23.54
CA ARG A 28 -2.43 4.70 23.79
C ARG A 28 -2.92 3.25 23.70
N VAL A 29 -2.81 2.64 22.51
CA VAL A 29 -3.07 1.22 22.30
C VAL A 29 -1.77 0.46 22.60
N GLU A 30 -1.91 -0.64 23.31
CA GLU A 30 -0.86 -1.42 23.97
C GLU A 30 0.28 -1.82 23.02
N HIS A 31 1.50 -1.40 23.33
CA HIS A 31 2.76 -1.72 22.66
C HIS A 31 3.11 -3.22 22.53
N VAL A 32 2.34 -4.11 23.13
CA VAL A 32 2.59 -5.57 23.12
C VAL A 32 2.30 -6.17 21.75
N THR A 33 1.22 -5.74 21.07
CA THR A 33 0.78 -6.28 19.77
C THR A 33 1.75 -5.89 18.64
N ASP A 34 2.37 -4.73 18.74
CA ASP A 34 3.29 -4.22 17.73
C ASP A 34 4.60 -5.01 17.71
N ARG A 35 5.15 -5.36 18.86
CA ARG A 35 6.41 -6.11 18.99
C ARG A 35 6.28 -7.52 18.39
N GLU A 36 5.22 -8.25 18.72
CA GLU A 36 4.99 -9.59 18.20
C GLU A 36 4.83 -9.58 16.68
N LEU A 37 4.08 -8.61 16.15
CA LEU A 37 3.92 -8.47 14.70
C LEU A 37 5.26 -8.18 14.01
N LEU A 38 6.04 -7.24 14.52
CA LEU A 38 7.34 -6.86 13.93
C LEU A 38 8.30 -8.04 13.87
N THR A 39 8.32 -8.92 14.87
CA THR A 39 9.21 -10.10 14.88
C THR A 39 8.83 -11.16 13.83
N THR A 40 7.61 -11.15 13.29
CA THR A 40 7.19 -12.06 12.22
C THR A 40 7.60 -11.59 10.83
N ILE A 41 8.01 -10.32 10.68
CA ILE A 41 8.31 -9.71 9.39
C ILE A 41 9.77 -9.96 9.02
N GLU A 42 10.01 -10.49 7.82
CA GLU A 42 11.33 -10.84 7.32
C GLU A 42 12.33 -9.68 7.42
N PHE A 43 11.90 -8.47 7.15
CA PHE A 43 12.71 -7.26 7.26
C PHE A 43 13.35 -7.06 8.64
N PHE A 44 12.66 -7.43 9.72
CA PHE A 44 13.12 -7.30 11.10
C PHE A 44 13.70 -8.58 11.68
N LYS A 45 13.87 -9.62 10.87
CA LYS A 45 14.47 -10.88 11.31
C LYS A 45 15.87 -10.65 11.86
N GLY A 46 16.13 -11.18 13.06
CA GLY A 46 17.42 -10.98 13.75
C GLY A 46 17.55 -9.66 14.49
N PHE A 47 16.51 -8.82 14.50
CA PHE A 47 16.45 -7.68 15.40
C PHE A 47 16.05 -8.20 16.77
N GLU A 48 16.97 -8.21 17.71
CA GLU A 48 16.78 -8.69 19.09
C GLU A 48 17.32 -7.67 20.10
N GLY A 49 16.77 -7.69 21.32
CA GLY A 49 17.23 -6.80 22.39
C GLY A 49 17.11 -5.33 22.03
N GLU A 50 18.22 -4.57 22.21
CA GLU A 50 18.26 -3.12 22.01
C GLU A 50 17.86 -2.66 20.59
N PRO A 51 18.29 -3.30 19.48
CA PRO A 51 17.81 -2.97 18.14
C PRO A 51 16.30 -3.06 17.99
N LEU A 52 15.67 -4.13 18.46
CA LEU A 52 14.22 -4.29 18.39
C LEU A 52 13.51 -3.28 19.30
N ASP A 53 14.04 -3.01 20.49
CA ASP A 53 13.48 -2.02 21.40
C ASP A 53 13.52 -0.61 20.82
N ALA A 54 14.59 -0.25 20.11
CA ALA A 54 14.72 1.02 19.41
C ALA A 54 13.66 1.17 18.27
N VAL A 55 13.42 0.10 17.52
CA VAL A 55 12.38 0.08 16.46
C VAL A 55 10.98 0.23 17.07
N VAL A 56 10.66 -0.56 18.09
CA VAL A 56 9.38 -0.50 18.81
C VAL A 56 9.15 0.86 19.44
N GLY A 57 10.19 1.44 20.04
CA GLY A 57 10.14 2.78 20.64
C GLY A 57 9.92 3.92 19.64
N ALA A 58 10.27 3.71 18.37
CA ALA A 58 10.07 4.66 17.27
C ALA A 58 8.80 4.37 16.43
N ALA A 59 8.05 3.33 16.80
CA ALA A 59 6.83 2.93 16.13
C ALA A 59 5.64 3.79 16.57
N GLU A 60 4.83 4.22 15.63
CA GLU A 60 3.59 4.97 15.86
C GLU A 60 2.44 4.30 15.12
N GLN A 61 1.40 3.91 15.83
CA GLN A 61 0.20 3.34 15.22
C GLN A 61 -0.67 4.47 14.64
N ARG A 62 -1.11 4.28 13.39
CA ARG A 62 -1.97 5.21 12.67
C ARG A 62 -3.14 4.48 12.02
N SER A 63 -4.33 5.10 12.08
CA SER A 63 -5.56 4.59 11.49
C SER A 63 -5.96 5.42 10.29
N PHE A 64 -6.40 4.74 9.24
CA PHE A 64 -6.88 5.36 8.01
C PHE A 64 -8.28 4.86 7.68
N ALA A 65 -9.18 5.78 7.36
CA ALA A 65 -10.48 5.43 6.79
C ALA A 65 -10.28 4.95 5.33
N ARG A 66 -11.28 4.26 4.79
CA ARG A 66 -11.29 3.89 3.36
C ARG A 66 -11.04 5.10 2.47
N GLY A 67 -10.11 4.99 1.54
CA GLY A 67 -9.67 6.06 0.65
C GLY A 67 -8.67 7.02 1.28
N GLY A 68 -8.32 6.84 2.57
CA GLY A 68 -7.27 7.63 3.22
C GLY A 68 -5.91 7.41 2.58
N VAL A 69 -5.21 8.49 2.22
CA VAL A 69 -3.89 8.46 1.60
C VAL A 69 -2.83 8.56 2.70
N LEU A 70 -1.89 7.63 2.70
CA LEU A 70 -0.75 7.60 3.62
C LEU A 70 0.37 8.51 3.11
N PHE A 71 0.67 8.42 1.83
CA PHE A 71 1.61 9.29 1.11
C PHE A 71 1.31 9.23 -0.40
N THR A 72 1.79 10.23 -1.13
CA THR A 72 1.69 10.29 -2.59
C THR A 72 3.06 10.08 -3.24
N GLU A 73 3.04 9.76 -4.54
CA GLU A 73 4.26 9.71 -5.34
C GLU A 73 5.03 11.04 -5.26
N SER A 74 6.35 10.96 -5.19
CA SER A 74 7.27 12.09 -5.06
C SER A 74 7.27 12.81 -3.69
N ASP A 75 6.48 12.36 -2.70
CA ASP A 75 6.61 12.87 -1.34
C ASP A 75 7.97 12.53 -0.75
N ALA A 76 8.50 13.45 0.09
CA ALA A 76 9.68 13.15 0.90
C ALA A 76 9.37 12.03 1.90
N ALA A 77 10.32 11.12 2.10
CA ALA A 77 10.11 9.95 2.93
C ALA A 77 11.06 9.92 4.14
N THR A 78 10.50 9.73 5.32
CA THR A 78 11.24 9.63 6.58
C THR A 78 10.89 8.39 7.40
N GLU A 79 9.94 7.58 6.93
CA GLU A 79 9.38 6.44 7.64
C GLU A 79 8.93 5.34 6.68
N LEU A 80 8.90 4.12 7.17
CA LEU A 80 8.25 2.97 6.53
C LEU A 80 7.00 2.56 7.31
N PHE A 81 6.21 1.67 6.74
CA PHE A 81 4.93 1.24 7.29
C PHE A 81 4.81 -0.28 7.32
N VAL A 82 4.13 -0.78 8.34
CA VAL A 82 3.69 -2.18 8.47
C VAL A 82 2.18 -2.21 8.64
N VAL A 83 1.48 -3.04 7.89
CA VAL A 83 0.03 -3.19 8.02
C VAL A 83 -0.31 -4.03 9.25
N VAL A 84 -1.12 -3.48 10.15
CA VAL A 84 -1.67 -4.18 11.33
C VAL A 84 -3.00 -4.82 11.00
N SER A 85 -3.88 -4.08 10.30
CA SER A 85 -5.19 -4.55 9.86
C SER A 85 -5.67 -3.78 8.64
N GLY A 86 -6.61 -4.36 7.91
CA GLY A 86 -7.12 -3.77 6.66
C GLY A 86 -6.21 -4.03 5.46
N ARG A 87 -6.32 -3.19 4.43
CA ARG A 87 -5.57 -3.31 3.17
C ARG A 87 -5.15 -1.96 2.64
N ILE A 88 -3.91 -1.90 2.16
CA ILE A 88 -3.33 -0.72 1.53
C ILE A 88 -2.99 -1.06 0.07
N ALA A 89 -3.45 -0.23 -0.87
CA ALA A 89 -3.00 -0.29 -2.26
C ALA A 89 -1.76 0.56 -2.45
N ILE A 90 -0.77 0.01 -3.13
CA ILE A 90 0.36 0.75 -3.69
C ILE A 90 0.05 0.96 -5.17
N ALA A 91 -0.08 2.21 -5.60
CA ALA A 91 -0.56 2.54 -6.93
C ALA A 91 0.29 3.62 -7.60
N ASN A 92 0.49 3.46 -8.90
CA ASN A 92 1.08 4.47 -9.77
C ASN A 92 -0.01 5.08 -10.65
N ARG A 93 0.13 6.37 -10.94
CA ARG A 93 -0.75 7.08 -11.88
C ARG A 93 0.02 7.48 -13.12
N SER A 94 -0.56 7.16 -14.27
CA SER A 94 -0.03 7.65 -15.54
C SER A 94 -0.42 9.12 -15.77
N ILE A 95 0.27 9.79 -16.70
CA ILE A 95 0.05 11.19 -17.05
C ILE A 95 -1.40 11.46 -17.50
N ASP A 96 -2.06 10.49 -18.12
CA ASP A 96 -3.47 10.55 -18.54
C ASP A 96 -4.46 10.14 -17.42
N GLY A 97 -3.98 10.01 -16.17
CA GLY A 97 -4.79 9.79 -14.98
C GLY A 97 -5.23 8.34 -14.76
N ARG A 98 -4.76 7.39 -15.57
CA ARG A 98 -5.01 5.96 -15.33
C ARG A 98 -4.21 5.50 -14.12
N GLU A 99 -4.85 4.73 -13.26
CA GLU A 99 -4.25 4.14 -12.07
C GLU A 99 -3.87 2.69 -12.35
N SER A 100 -2.68 2.30 -11.88
CA SER A 100 -2.23 0.91 -11.85
C SER A 100 -1.89 0.53 -10.41
N VAL A 101 -2.61 -0.42 -9.84
CA VAL A 101 -2.30 -0.99 -8.53
C VAL A 101 -1.17 -2.01 -8.73
N VAL A 102 0.01 -1.67 -8.24
CA VAL A 102 1.22 -2.49 -8.39
C VAL A 102 1.36 -3.52 -7.27
N ALA A 103 0.78 -3.23 -6.09
CA ALA A 103 0.76 -4.18 -4.98
C ALA A 103 -0.41 -3.91 -4.03
N LEU A 104 -0.90 -4.99 -3.39
CA LEU A 104 -1.81 -4.94 -2.25
C LEU A 104 -1.03 -5.36 -1.02
N MET A 105 -1.08 -4.52 0.02
CA MET A 105 -0.44 -4.78 1.30
C MET A 105 -1.51 -5.18 2.31
N GLU A 106 -1.31 -6.34 2.93
CA GLU A 106 -2.18 -6.92 3.94
C GLU A 106 -1.45 -7.03 5.28
N ARG A 107 -2.10 -7.55 6.31
CA ARG A 107 -1.51 -7.72 7.64
C ARG A 107 -0.13 -8.39 7.57
N GLY A 108 0.87 -7.74 8.16
CA GLY A 108 2.26 -8.19 8.19
C GLY A 108 3.12 -7.70 7.02
N ASP A 109 2.52 -7.11 5.99
CA ASP A 109 3.29 -6.57 4.87
C ASP A 109 3.94 -5.23 5.26
N LEU A 110 5.18 -5.06 4.79
CA LEU A 110 5.99 -3.86 4.96
C LEU A 110 6.14 -3.13 3.63
N PHE A 111 5.98 -1.80 3.65
CA PHE A 111 6.13 -0.94 2.49
C PHE A 111 6.69 0.44 2.83
N GLY A 112 7.12 1.16 1.80
CA GLY A 112 7.69 2.51 1.95
C GLY A 112 9.13 2.50 2.46
N GLU A 113 9.85 1.40 2.35
CA GLU A 113 11.23 1.20 2.80
C GLU A 113 12.28 1.67 1.78
N MET A 114 11.94 1.75 0.49
CA MET A 114 12.92 2.03 -0.57
C MET A 114 13.72 3.32 -0.31
N PRO A 115 13.09 4.45 0.05
CA PRO A 115 13.80 5.69 0.36
C PRO A 115 14.79 5.61 1.54
N LEU A 116 14.65 4.63 2.42
CA LEU A 116 15.62 4.37 3.48
C LEU A 116 17.01 4.03 2.90
N PHE A 117 17.02 3.33 1.76
CA PHE A 117 18.23 2.78 1.14
C PHE A 117 18.76 3.60 -0.04
N ASP A 118 17.87 4.13 -0.89
CA ASP A 118 18.26 4.89 -2.08
C ASP A 118 18.24 6.41 -1.90
N GLY A 119 17.61 6.91 -0.81
CA GLY A 119 17.49 8.33 -0.51
C GLY A 119 16.56 9.10 -1.45
N LEU A 120 15.81 8.40 -2.31
CA LEU A 120 14.88 9.02 -3.25
C LEU A 120 13.54 9.33 -2.58
N ALA A 121 12.64 10.00 -3.30
CA ALA A 121 11.27 10.25 -2.88
C ALA A 121 10.40 8.98 -3.00
N ARG A 122 9.14 9.03 -2.54
CA ARG A 122 8.17 7.95 -2.71
C ARG A 122 8.00 7.62 -4.19
N SER A 123 8.07 6.34 -4.54
CA SER A 123 7.94 5.84 -5.91
C SER A 123 6.49 5.62 -6.36
N ALA A 124 5.53 5.67 -5.43
CA ALA A 124 4.11 5.39 -5.67
C ALA A 124 3.24 6.05 -4.60
N GLU A 125 1.93 6.09 -4.82
CA GLU A 125 0.92 6.44 -3.80
C GLU A 125 0.62 5.21 -2.95
N ALA A 126 0.42 5.40 -1.63
CA ALA A 126 -0.15 4.40 -0.73
C ALA A 126 -1.50 4.87 -0.19
N ARG A 127 -2.56 4.04 -0.35
CA ARG A 127 -3.93 4.39 -0.02
C ARG A 127 -4.68 3.22 0.61
N ALA A 128 -5.44 3.49 1.68
CA ALA A 128 -6.28 2.50 2.34
C ALA A 128 -7.51 2.12 1.49
N LEU A 129 -7.72 0.83 1.23
CA LEU A 129 -8.87 0.31 0.48
C LEU A 129 -10.10 0.05 1.36
N GLU A 130 -9.87 -0.07 2.66
CA GLU A 130 -10.86 -0.26 3.72
C GLU A 130 -10.33 0.41 4.99
N PRO A 131 -11.10 0.51 6.09
CA PRO A 131 -10.55 0.97 7.36
C PRO A 131 -9.33 0.13 7.73
N SER A 132 -8.19 0.79 7.89
CA SER A 132 -6.89 0.13 8.04
C SER A 132 -6.08 0.76 9.15
N GLU A 133 -5.28 -0.07 9.82
CA GLU A 133 -4.31 0.35 10.82
C GLU A 133 -2.92 -0.04 10.36
N VAL A 134 -1.97 0.87 10.54
CA VAL A 134 -0.57 0.65 10.21
C VAL A 134 0.33 1.11 11.35
N ILE A 135 1.50 0.51 11.44
CA ILE A 135 2.61 1.00 12.27
C ILE A 135 3.54 1.80 11.35
N ALA A 136 3.74 3.07 11.65
CA ALA A 136 4.73 3.93 11.02
C ALA A 136 6.03 3.86 11.82
N ILE A 137 7.17 3.62 11.17
CA ILE A 137 8.48 3.48 11.81
C ILE A 137 9.46 4.43 11.15
N SER A 138 10.04 5.32 11.95
CA SER A 138 11.06 6.27 11.48
C SER A 138 12.29 5.56 10.92
N TYR A 139 12.89 6.11 9.85
CA TYR A 139 14.15 5.62 9.30
C TYR A 139 15.36 5.84 10.22
N ALA A 140 15.30 6.80 11.14
CA ALA A 140 16.46 7.18 11.94
C ALA A 140 17.06 5.98 12.73
N PRO A 141 16.30 5.27 13.60
CA PRO A 141 16.84 4.13 14.33
C PRO A 141 17.28 2.98 13.40
N LEU A 142 16.58 2.77 12.28
CA LEU A 142 16.95 1.73 11.32
C LEU A 142 18.31 1.99 10.68
N ARG A 143 18.60 3.25 10.31
CA ARG A 143 19.93 3.64 9.78
C ARG A 143 21.06 3.38 10.76
N ASP A 144 20.84 3.67 12.04
CA ASP A 144 21.82 3.44 13.08
C ASP A 144 22.04 1.93 13.29
N ILE A 145 20.98 1.14 13.37
CA ILE A 145 21.04 -0.33 13.49
C ILE A 145 21.81 -0.95 12.30
N TYR A 146 21.49 -0.57 11.07
CA TYR A 146 22.20 -1.12 9.89
C TYR A 146 23.65 -0.65 9.80
N ARG A 147 24.00 0.52 10.37
CA ARG A 147 25.40 0.96 10.48
C ARG A 147 26.17 0.09 11.45
N ASP A 148 25.58 -0.23 12.60
CA ASP A 148 26.21 -1.00 13.67
C ASP A 148 26.18 -2.51 13.42
N GLN A 149 25.13 -3.00 12.72
CA GLN A 149 24.88 -4.41 12.40
C GLN A 149 24.60 -4.62 10.90
N PRO A 150 25.60 -4.42 10.01
CA PRO A 150 25.40 -4.48 8.56
C PRO A 150 24.98 -5.86 8.04
N GLN A 151 25.19 -6.94 8.80
CA GLN A 151 24.70 -8.28 8.47
C GLN A 151 23.18 -8.36 8.37
N LEU A 152 22.44 -7.50 9.07
CA LEU A 152 20.98 -7.45 8.99
C LEU A 152 20.46 -6.98 7.63
N LEU A 153 21.30 -6.33 6.82
CA LEU A 153 20.94 -5.96 5.45
C LEU A 153 20.67 -7.17 4.54
N TRP A 154 21.13 -8.37 4.88
CA TRP A 154 20.81 -9.56 4.11
C TRP A 154 19.32 -9.87 4.07
N ASN A 155 18.57 -9.58 5.16
CA ASN A 155 17.13 -9.74 5.17
C ASN A 155 16.45 -8.80 4.18
N VAL A 156 16.96 -7.57 4.08
CA VAL A 156 16.48 -6.58 3.09
C VAL A 156 16.77 -7.06 1.67
N VAL A 157 18.00 -7.56 1.43
CA VAL A 157 18.37 -8.12 0.11
C VAL A 157 17.47 -9.29 -0.28
N GLU A 158 17.18 -10.21 0.66
CA GLU A 158 16.30 -11.35 0.43
C GLU A 158 14.87 -10.87 0.09
N MET A 159 14.32 -9.95 0.88
CA MET A 159 13.01 -9.33 0.63
C MET A 159 12.95 -8.65 -0.75
N LEU A 160 13.96 -7.84 -1.10
CA LEU A 160 14.02 -7.15 -2.39
C LEU A 160 14.18 -8.12 -3.57
N ALA A 161 14.96 -9.19 -3.40
CA ALA A 161 15.08 -10.24 -4.41
C ALA A 161 13.77 -10.99 -4.65
N ASN A 162 12.98 -11.24 -3.59
CA ASN A 162 11.64 -11.83 -3.72
C ASN A 162 10.69 -10.88 -4.45
N ARG A 163 10.71 -9.59 -4.12
CA ARG A 163 9.89 -8.57 -4.82
C ARG A 163 10.27 -8.43 -6.29
N LEU A 164 11.57 -8.46 -6.61
CA LEU A 164 12.03 -8.40 -7.99
C LEU A 164 11.54 -9.60 -8.79
N ARG A 165 11.63 -10.83 -8.25
CA ARG A 165 11.07 -12.03 -8.91
C ARG A 165 9.58 -11.91 -9.20
N ASN A 166 8.81 -11.41 -8.22
CA ASN A 166 7.37 -11.20 -8.42
C ASN A 166 7.09 -10.14 -9.50
N THR A 167 7.91 -9.09 -9.58
CA THR A 167 7.81 -8.07 -10.62
C THR A 167 8.15 -8.63 -12.01
N ASP A 168 9.19 -9.45 -12.10
CA ASP A 168 9.58 -10.13 -13.35
C ASP A 168 8.47 -11.06 -13.85
N GLU A 169 7.80 -11.80 -12.93
CA GLU A 169 6.63 -12.62 -13.27
C GLU A 169 5.47 -11.76 -13.80
N GLN A 170 5.16 -10.65 -13.15
CA GLN A 170 4.10 -9.74 -13.61
C GLN A 170 4.42 -9.13 -14.97
N LEU A 171 5.68 -8.82 -15.22
CA LEU A 171 6.14 -8.34 -16.52
C LEU A 171 5.97 -9.43 -17.60
N ALA A 172 6.39 -10.66 -17.31
CA ALA A 172 6.20 -11.81 -18.19
C ALA A 172 4.69 -12.03 -18.50
N ASP A 173 3.83 -11.97 -17.49
CA ASP A 173 2.38 -12.05 -17.65
C ASP A 173 1.83 -10.95 -18.58
N SER A 174 2.38 -9.74 -18.50
CA SER A 174 1.96 -8.63 -19.36
C SER A 174 2.31 -8.85 -20.84
N VAL A 175 3.37 -9.61 -21.10
CA VAL A 175 3.86 -9.92 -22.46
C VAL A 175 3.18 -11.16 -23.02
N PHE A 176 3.02 -12.22 -22.22
CA PHE A 176 2.59 -13.54 -22.70
C PHE A 176 1.10 -13.80 -22.52
N LEU A 177 0.45 -13.19 -21.53
CA LEU A 177 -0.98 -13.41 -21.29
C LEU A 177 -1.83 -12.28 -21.88
N ASP A 178 -2.93 -12.66 -22.50
CA ASP A 178 -3.97 -11.69 -22.81
C ASP A 178 -4.72 -11.23 -21.55
N VAL A 179 -5.62 -10.25 -21.69
CA VAL A 179 -6.40 -9.71 -20.55
C VAL A 179 -7.18 -10.79 -19.82
N THR A 180 -7.69 -11.80 -20.55
CA THR A 180 -8.47 -12.89 -19.93
C THR A 180 -7.57 -13.78 -19.09
N GLY A 181 -6.36 -14.12 -19.58
CA GLY A 181 -5.37 -14.89 -18.81
C GLY A 181 -4.91 -14.16 -17.57
N ARG A 182 -4.53 -12.87 -17.69
CA ARG A 182 -4.18 -12.06 -16.53
C ARG A 182 -5.32 -11.93 -15.52
N THR A 183 -6.58 -11.82 -16.00
CA THR A 183 -7.74 -11.78 -15.10
C THR A 183 -7.90 -13.11 -14.34
N ALA A 184 -7.73 -14.25 -15.01
CA ALA A 184 -7.77 -15.56 -14.36
C ALA A 184 -6.69 -15.69 -13.28
N LYS A 185 -5.43 -15.29 -13.60
CA LYS A 185 -4.31 -15.32 -12.66
C LYS A 185 -4.57 -14.46 -11.43
N ARG A 186 -5.05 -13.21 -11.62
CA ARG A 186 -5.36 -12.31 -10.49
C ARG A 186 -6.50 -12.83 -9.61
N LEU A 187 -7.53 -13.46 -10.19
CA LEU A 187 -8.59 -14.06 -9.38
C LEU A 187 -8.08 -15.24 -8.56
N LEU A 188 -7.19 -16.09 -9.12
CA LEU A 188 -6.56 -17.18 -8.40
C LEU A 188 -5.65 -16.69 -7.26
N GLU A 189 -4.87 -15.65 -7.48
CA GLU A 189 -4.02 -15.03 -6.47
C GLU A 189 -4.85 -14.46 -5.31
N LEU A 190 -5.95 -13.75 -5.61
CA LEU A 190 -6.85 -13.21 -4.59
C LEU A 190 -7.64 -14.29 -3.83
N ALA A 191 -7.92 -15.42 -4.48
CA ALA A 191 -8.56 -16.56 -3.85
C ALA A 191 -7.59 -17.36 -2.96
N GLY A 192 -6.30 -17.35 -3.27
CA GLY A 192 -5.33 -18.23 -2.65
C GLY A 192 -5.73 -19.69 -2.82
N THR A 193 -5.78 -20.43 -1.74
CA THR A 193 -6.23 -21.84 -1.71
C THR A 193 -7.74 -22.01 -1.53
N ALA A 194 -8.47 -20.91 -1.24
CA ALA A 194 -9.92 -20.96 -1.02
C ALA A 194 -10.68 -21.00 -2.37
N ASP A 195 -11.77 -21.77 -2.40
CA ASP A 195 -12.67 -21.75 -3.56
C ASP A 195 -13.72 -20.64 -3.44
N GLU A 196 -14.05 -20.20 -2.26
CA GLU A 196 -14.96 -19.06 -2.02
C GLU A 196 -14.21 -17.89 -1.42
N PHE A 197 -14.33 -16.72 -2.03
CA PHE A 197 -13.70 -15.49 -1.54
C PHE A 197 -14.54 -14.26 -1.89
N SER A 198 -14.33 -13.20 -1.14
CA SER A 198 -14.89 -11.88 -1.47
C SER A 198 -13.79 -11.02 -2.08
N LEU A 199 -14.10 -10.35 -3.19
CA LEU A 199 -13.16 -9.36 -3.71
C LEU A 199 -13.00 -8.22 -2.69
N PRO A 200 -11.81 -8.06 -2.12
CA PRO A 200 -11.55 -6.99 -1.17
C PRO A 200 -11.44 -5.62 -1.84
N ILE A 201 -11.38 -5.62 -3.16
CA ILE A 201 -11.11 -4.48 -4.03
C ILE A 201 -12.31 -4.19 -4.93
N THR A 202 -12.35 -3.01 -5.52
CA THR A 202 -13.34 -2.62 -6.53
C THR A 202 -13.00 -3.25 -7.88
N GLN A 203 -13.95 -3.26 -8.81
CA GLN A 203 -13.72 -3.68 -10.20
C GLN A 203 -12.70 -2.77 -10.92
N GLU A 204 -12.60 -1.51 -10.53
CA GLU A 204 -11.60 -0.57 -11.07
C GLU A 204 -10.20 -0.93 -10.58
N GLU A 205 -10.06 -1.22 -9.29
CA GLU A 205 -8.78 -1.65 -8.70
C GLU A 205 -8.34 -3.00 -9.28
N LEU A 206 -9.26 -3.95 -9.47
CA LEU A 206 -8.95 -5.21 -10.15
C LEU A 206 -8.47 -4.96 -11.59
N ALA A 207 -9.11 -4.03 -12.31
CA ALA A 207 -8.71 -3.66 -13.65
C ALA A 207 -7.29 -3.03 -13.66
N GLY A 208 -6.98 -2.19 -12.67
CA GLY A 208 -5.63 -1.66 -12.45
C GLY A 208 -4.58 -2.75 -12.22
N MET A 209 -4.90 -3.78 -11.42
CA MET A 209 -4.01 -4.94 -11.19
C MET A 209 -3.80 -5.80 -12.45
N VAL A 210 -4.84 -5.96 -13.27
CA VAL A 210 -4.76 -6.70 -14.54
C VAL A 210 -4.03 -5.91 -15.63
N GLY A 211 -3.91 -4.58 -15.47
CA GLY A 211 -3.37 -3.68 -16.49
C GLY A 211 -4.28 -3.60 -17.72
N ALA A 212 -5.61 -3.48 -17.50
CA ALA A 212 -6.61 -3.41 -18.55
C ALA A 212 -7.79 -2.52 -18.16
N SER A 213 -8.65 -2.14 -19.12
CA SER A 213 -9.87 -1.41 -18.79
C SER A 213 -10.85 -2.27 -18.01
N ARG A 214 -11.61 -1.64 -17.09
CA ARG A 214 -12.69 -2.29 -16.33
C ARG A 214 -13.65 -3.10 -17.22
N GLU A 215 -13.99 -2.56 -18.39
CA GLU A 215 -14.87 -3.26 -19.35
C GLU A 215 -14.28 -4.59 -19.82
N ARG A 216 -12.98 -4.62 -20.16
CA ARG A 216 -12.28 -5.83 -20.62
C ARG A 216 -12.19 -6.87 -19.52
N VAL A 217 -11.90 -6.47 -18.30
CA VAL A 217 -11.84 -7.35 -17.13
C VAL A 217 -13.22 -7.91 -16.82
N ASN A 218 -14.27 -7.09 -16.81
CA ASN A 218 -15.65 -7.55 -16.61
C ASN A 218 -16.09 -8.53 -17.69
N LYS A 219 -15.69 -8.31 -18.94
CA LYS A 219 -15.97 -9.24 -20.05
C LYS A 219 -15.27 -10.59 -19.86
N ALA A 220 -14.05 -10.58 -19.33
CA ALA A 220 -13.33 -11.82 -18.98
C ALA A 220 -14.05 -12.58 -17.85
N ILE A 221 -14.43 -11.90 -16.77
CA ILE A 221 -15.19 -12.49 -15.65
C ILE A 221 -16.53 -13.07 -16.14
N ALA A 222 -17.30 -12.31 -16.92
CA ALA A 222 -18.55 -12.80 -17.49
C ALA A 222 -18.36 -14.05 -18.39
N SER A 223 -17.22 -14.14 -19.08
CA SER A 223 -16.87 -15.33 -19.85
C SER A 223 -16.61 -16.53 -18.93
N PHE A 224 -15.91 -16.37 -17.82
CA PHE A 224 -15.66 -17.44 -16.84
C PHE A 224 -16.97 -17.92 -16.20
N VAL A 225 -17.89 -17.00 -15.86
CA VAL A 225 -19.23 -17.35 -15.34
C VAL A 225 -20.02 -18.17 -16.39
N ARG A 226 -20.03 -17.74 -17.65
CA ARG A 226 -20.73 -18.44 -18.73
C ARG A 226 -20.15 -19.86 -18.98
N LEU A 227 -18.83 -20.02 -18.81
CA LEU A 227 -18.15 -21.31 -18.96
C LEU A 227 -18.31 -22.21 -17.73
N GLY A 228 -18.92 -21.72 -16.65
CA GLY A 228 -19.08 -22.46 -15.40
C GLY A 228 -17.78 -22.65 -14.63
N TRP A 229 -16.77 -21.77 -14.82
CA TRP A 229 -15.50 -21.84 -14.11
C TRP A 229 -15.53 -21.07 -12.77
N ILE A 230 -16.40 -20.05 -12.72
CA ILE A 230 -16.67 -19.28 -11.50
C ILE A 230 -18.17 -18.99 -11.38
N GLU A 231 -18.62 -18.82 -10.16
CA GLU A 231 -19.90 -18.19 -9.82
C GLU A 231 -19.61 -16.82 -9.21
N GLN A 232 -20.44 -15.84 -9.54
CA GLN A 232 -20.33 -14.48 -9.00
C GLN A 232 -21.68 -14.03 -8.46
N SER A 233 -21.68 -13.57 -7.20
CA SER A 233 -22.82 -12.92 -6.56
C SER A 233 -22.34 -11.66 -5.86
N GLU A 234 -22.66 -10.48 -6.42
CA GLU A 234 -22.16 -9.19 -5.95
C GLU A 234 -20.64 -9.12 -5.90
N ARG A 235 -20.07 -9.15 -4.68
CA ARG A 235 -18.60 -9.14 -4.44
C ARG A 235 -18.06 -10.50 -4.03
N ARG A 236 -18.91 -11.54 -3.98
CA ARG A 236 -18.51 -12.91 -3.66
C ARG A 236 -18.26 -13.69 -4.93
N TYR A 237 -17.20 -14.44 -4.94
CA TYR A 237 -16.78 -15.30 -6.03
C TYR A 237 -16.61 -16.71 -5.48
N ARG A 238 -17.05 -17.69 -6.29
CA ARG A 238 -16.78 -19.10 -6.05
C ARG A 238 -16.10 -19.68 -7.30
N ILE A 239 -14.93 -20.26 -7.11
CA ILE A 239 -14.23 -20.99 -8.15
C ILE A 239 -14.85 -22.39 -8.23
N THR A 240 -15.51 -22.68 -9.33
CA THR A 240 -16.19 -23.96 -9.58
C THR A 240 -15.34 -24.90 -10.43
N ASN A 241 -14.37 -24.38 -11.18
CA ASN A 241 -13.42 -25.16 -11.95
C ASN A 241 -12.04 -24.50 -11.93
N ARG A 242 -11.29 -24.78 -10.86
CA ARG A 242 -9.95 -24.20 -10.63
C ARG A 242 -8.96 -24.62 -11.71
N GLU A 243 -9.00 -25.87 -12.15
CA GLU A 243 -8.09 -26.39 -13.19
C GLU A 243 -8.19 -25.59 -14.50
N GLN A 244 -9.39 -25.27 -14.94
CA GLN A 244 -9.57 -24.48 -16.17
C GLN A 244 -9.12 -23.01 -16.00
N LEU A 245 -9.30 -22.42 -14.82
CA LEU A 245 -8.75 -21.10 -14.54
C LEU A 245 -7.23 -21.12 -14.52
N GLU A 246 -6.62 -22.15 -13.93
CA GLU A 246 -5.15 -22.31 -13.90
C GLU A 246 -4.58 -22.51 -15.30
N LEU A 247 -5.24 -23.33 -16.14
CA LEU A 247 -4.84 -23.49 -17.54
C LEU A 247 -4.93 -22.17 -18.31
N ARG A 248 -5.90 -21.33 -17.99
CA ARG A 248 -6.09 -20.03 -18.65
C ARG A 248 -5.10 -18.97 -18.15
N ALA A 249 -4.57 -19.14 -16.96
CA ALA A 249 -3.61 -18.28 -16.30
C ALA A 249 -2.14 -18.55 -16.66
N ARG A 250 -1.90 -19.49 -17.57
CA ARG A 250 -0.58 -19.92 -18.08
C ARG A 250 -0.27 -19.35 -19.45
#